data_5705fbc41bef36ce8c0b7b94317c2fe9
#
_entry.id   5705fbc41bef36ce8c0b7b94317c2fe9
#
_cell.length_a   1.000
_cell.length_b   1.000
_cell.length_c   1.000
_cell.angle_alpha   90.00
_cell.angle_beta   90.00
_cell.angle_gamma   90.00
#
_symmetry.space_group_name_H-M   'P 1'
#
loop_
_entity.id
_entity.type
_entity.pdbx_description
1 polymer ?
#
loop_
_entity_poly.entity_id
_entity_poly.type
_entity_poly.pdbx_seq_one_letter_code
_entity_poly.pdbx_strand_id
1 'polypeptide(L)' 'MVIGFIGLGNMAKAIIGGILGQQIVHPEDIVGSSATQGTMDAVAKEYGIRTTPS' A
#
# COMPACT_ATOMS: atom_id res chain seq x y z
N MET A 1 -12.96 1.75 -6.76
CA MET A 1 -12.98 1.52 -5.29
C MET A 1 -11.63 1.88 -4.72
N VAL A 2 -11.63 2.62 -3.62
CA VAL A 2 -10.38 3.01 -2.96
C VAL A 2 -10.24 2.25 -1.65
N ILE A 3 -9.08 1.66 -1.43
CA ILE A 3 -8.80 0.89 -0.23
C ILE A 3 -7.69 1.59 0.55
N GLY A 4 -7.94 1.91 1.81
CA GLY A 4 -6.97 2.57 2.66
C GLY A 4 -6.35 1.61 3.68
N PHE A 5 -5.04 1.73 3.87
CA PHE A 5 -4.33 0.98 4.89
C PHE A 5 -3.69 1.96 5.87
N ILE A 6 -3.89 1.72 7.16
CA ILE A 6 -3.26 2.50 8.21
C ILE A 6 -2.15 1.65 8.81
N GLY A 7 -0.91 2.12 8.69
CA GLY A 7 0.24 1.36 9.15
C GLY A 7 0.69 0.34 8.12
N LEU A 8 1.71 0.70 7.34
CA LEU A 8 2.26 -0.18 6.31
C LEU A 8 3.35 -1.07 6.91
N GLY A 9 2.93 -2.14 7.56
CA GLY A 9 3.85 -3.15 8.08
C GLY A 9 3.89 -4.37 7.19
N ASN A 10 4.57 -5.42 7.64
CA ASN A 10 4.70 -6.65 6.86
C ASN A 10 3.36 -7.28 6.52
N MET A 11 2.41 -7.24 7.45
CA MET A 11 1.09 -7.79 7.22
C MET A 11 0.35 -7.03 6.14
N ALA A 12 0.43 -5.69 6.18
CA ALA A 12 -0.22 -4.87 5.16
C ALA A 12 0.38 -5.13 3.79
N LYS A 13 1.69 -5.28 3.71
CA LYS A 13 2.36 -5.59 2.44
C LYS A 13 1.88 -6.91 1.86
N ALA A 14 1.71 -7.93 2.72
CA ALA A 14 1.22 -9.23 2.26
C ALA A 14 -0.19 -9.12 1.70
N ILE A 15 -1.05 -8.35 2.37
CA ILE A 15 -2.42 -8.14 1.91
C ILE A 15 -2.44 -7.38 0.58
N ILE A 16 -1.66 -6.32 0.48
CA ILE A 16 -1.57 -5.53 -0.74
C ILE A 16 -1.08 -6.39 -1.90
N GLY A 17 -0.02 -7.16 -1.69
CA GLY A 17 0.50 -8.05 -2.71
C GLY A 17 -0.52 -9.08 -3.15
N GLY A 18 -1.30 -9.62 -2.21
CA GLY A 18 -2.34 -10.58 -2.52
C GLY A 18 -3.46 -9.97 -3.36
N ILE A 19 -3.91 -8.78 -2.99
CA ILE A 19 -4.97 -8.07 -3.72
C ILE A 19 -4.52 -7.73 -5.14
N LEU A 20 -3.31 -7.20 -5.28
CA LEU A 20 -2.78 -6.85 -6.58
C LEU A 20 -2.52 -8.07 -7.44
N GLY A 21 -2.08 -9.16 -6.83
CA GLY A 21 -1.85 -10.41 -7.53
C GLY A 21 -3.13 -11.01 -8.11
N GLN A 22 -4.27 -10.74 -7.47
CA GLN A 22 -5.57 -11.20 -7.95
C GLN A 22 -6.17 -10.25 -8.98
N GLN A 23 -5.56 -9.10 -9.19
CA GLN A 23 -6.02 -8.09 -10.13
C GLN A 23 -7.46 -7.61 -9.83
N ILE A 24 -7.82 -7.62 -8.55
CA ILE A 24 -9.15 -7.15 -8.12
C ILE A 24 -9.23 -5.63 -8.18
N VAL A 25 -8.13 -4.96 -7.83
CA VAL A 25 -8.05 -3.50 -7.85
C VAL A 25 -6.76 -3.07 -8.51
N HIS A 26 -6.72 -1.81 -8.94
CA HIS A 26 -5.50 -1.23 -9.50
C HIS A 26 -4.65 -0.65 -8.37
N PRO A 27 -3.31 -0.62 -8.52
CA PRO A 27 -2.44 -0.05 -7.48
C PRO A 27 -2.84 1.38 -7.10
N GLU A 28 -3.29 2.17 -8.05
CA GLU A 28 -3.71 3.56 -7.84
C GLU A 28 -4.94 3.69 -6.95
N ASP A 29 -5.66 2.59 -6.74
CA ASP A 29 -6.84 2.57 -5.86
C ASP A 29 -6.46 2.25 -4.42
N ILE A 30 -5.21 2.00 -4.15
CA ILE A 30 -4.74 1.66 -2.80
C ILE A 30 -3.97 2.86 -2.22
N VAL A 31 -4.33 3.25 -1.02
CA VAL A 31 -3.65 4.33 -0.30
C VAL A 31 -3.16 3.77 1.03
N GLY A 32 -1.87 3.89 1.28
CA GLY A 32 -1.29 3.43 2.53
C GLY A 32 -0.70 4.59 3.33
N SER A 33 -0.71 4.49 4.64
CA SER A 33 -0.10 5.49 5.50
C SER A 33 0.88 4.84 6.47
N SER A 34 1.91 5.59 6.83
CA SER A 34 2.88 5.15 7.81
C SER A 34 3.51 6.37 8.46
N ALA A 35 3.97 6.21 9.69
CA ALA A 35 4.71 7.27 10.37
C ALA A 35 6.14 7.38 9.85
N THR A 36 6.62 6.38 9.12
CA THR A 36 7.98 6.32 8.62
C THR A 36 8.00 6.53 7.11
N GLN A 37 8.65 7.61 6.66
CA GLN A 37 8.73 7.92 5.24
C GLN A 37 9.42 6.82 4.45
N GLY A 38 10.46 6.20 5.02
CA GLY A 38 11.15 5.12 4.35
C GLY A 38 10.25 3.93 4.01
N THR A 39 9.34 3.58 4.93
CA THR A 39 8.37 2.51 4.70
C THR A 39 7.42 2.88 3.58
N MET A 40 6.93 4.13 3.58
CA MET A 40 6.02 4.59 2.53
C MET A 40 6.70 4.56 1.16
N ASP A 41 7.94 5.05 1.10
CA ASP A 41 8.69 5.07 -0.16
C ASP A 41 8.93 3.65 -0.69
N ALA A 42 9.29 2.73 0.20
CA ALA A 42 9.55 1.36 -0.19
C ALA A 42 8.31 0.69 -0.74
N VAL A 43 7.18 0.85 -0.06
CA VAL A 43 5.92 0.23 -0.49
C VAL A 43 5.41 0.86 -1.78
N ALA A 44 5.50 2.19 -1.88
CA ALA A 44 5.07 2.88 -3.10
C ALA A 44 5.89 2.42 -4.31
N LYS A 45 7.20 2.23 -4.11
CA LYS A 45 8.08 1.79 -5.19
C LYS A 45 7.83 0.34 -5.57
N GLU A 46 7.59 -0.51 -4.57
CA GLU A 46 7.42 -1.95 -4.80
C GLU A 46 6.07 -2.28 -5.43
N TYR A 47 5.00 -1.63 -4.97
CA TYR A 47 3.65 -1.97 -5.40
C TYR A 47 3.00 -0.90 -6.28
N GLY A 48 3.57 0.28 -6.36
CA GLY A 48 3.00 1.37 -7.17
C GLY A 48 1.75 2.00 -6.56
N ILE A 49 1.53 1.80 -5.28
CA ILE A 49 0.35 2.36 -4.60
C ILE A 49 0.61 3.80 -4.17
N ARG A 50 -0.48 4.48 -3.79
CA ARG A 50 -0.39 5.83 -3.24
C ARG A 50 -0.06 5.74 -1.76
N THR A 51 0.66 6.73 -1.26
CA THR A 51 0.99 6.83 0.16
C THR A 51 0.67 8.21 0.67
N THR A 52 0.35 8.30 1.94
CA THR A 52 0.07 9.56 2.60
C THR A 52 0.64 9.50 4.02
N PRO A 53 1.22 10.60 4.53
CA PRO A 53 1.71 10.63 5.91
C PRO A 53 0.55 10.53 6.88
N SER A 54 0.76 9.77 7.95
CA SER A 54 -0.28 9.62 8.97
C SER A 54 -0.23 10.74 10.01
#